data_6536e3dfa291dc1e35d15b6b0cd090a7
#
_entry.id   6536e3dfa291dc1e35d15b6b0cd090a7
#
_cell.length_a   1.000
_cell.length_b   1.000
_cell.length_c   1.000
_cell.angle_alpha   90.00
_cell.angle_beta   90.00
_cell.angle_gamma   90.00
#
_symmetry.space_group_name_H-M   'P 1'
#
loop_
_entity.id
_entity.type
_entity.pdbx_description
1 polymer ?
#
loop_
_entity_poly.entity_id
_entity_poly.type
_entity_poly.pdbx_seq_one_letter_code
_entity_poly.pdbx_strand_id
1 'polypeptide(L)'
;MQRIAITENAGKIVRQLKEKYGELIFHQSGGCCDGSSPMLLEKEDMYLDESDVLLGQLEGIDFYMNKDQYEYWKHTHLTIDVTEGRGASFSLEIPLGKRFIVHSRLLNEEERAFFKL
;
A
#
# COMPACT_ATOMS: atom_id res chain seq x y z
N MET A 1 15.02 -1.73 8.46
CA MET A 1 14.03 -0.69 8.75
C MET A 1 13.19 -0.45 7.51
N GLN A 2 11.89 -0.44 7.64
CA GLN A 2 10.99 -0.26 6.49
C GLN A 2 10.18 1.01 6.65
N ARG A 3 9.83 1.61 5.52
CA ARG A 3 8.99 2.82 5.50
C ARG A 3 7.51 2.50 5.37
N ILE A 4 7.15 1.23 5.21
CA ILE A 4 5.77 0.78 5.14
C ILE A 4 5.54 -0.35 6.15
N ALA A 5 4.30 -0.45 6.62
CA ALA A 5 3.87 -1.50 7.53
C ALA A 5 2.41 -1.84 7.23
N ILE A 6 1.92 -2.93 7.80
CA ILE A 6 0.53 -3.35 7.64
C ILE A 6 0.01 -3.80 9.00
N THR A 7 -1.25 -3.43 9.31
CA THR A 7 -1.87 -3.87 10.55
C THR A 7 -2.22 -5.36 10.46
N GLU A 8 -2.44 -5.98 11.62
CA GLU A 8 -2.84 -7.39 11.66
C GLU A 8 -4.16 -7.62 10.93
N ASN A 9 -5.12 -6.72 11.11
CA ASN A 9 -6.42 -6.84 10.45
C ASN A 9 -6.30 -6.77 8.93
N ALA A 10 -5.53 -5.82 8.43
CA ALA A 10 -5.29 -5.70 7.00
C ALA A 10 -4.48 -6.91 6.48
N GLY A 11 -3.52 -7.38 7.24
CA GLY A 11 -2.73 -8.55 6.88
C GLY A 11 -3.57 -9.81 6.73
N LYS A 12 -4.57 -9.99 7.59
CA LYS A 12 -5.50 -11.13 7.49
C LYS A 12 -6.27 -11.09 6.17
N ILE A 13 -6.76 -9.91 5.77
CA ILE A 13 -7.48 -9.74 4.51
C ILE A 13 -6.56 -10.03 3.32
N VAL A 14 -5.35 -9.52 3.37
CA VAL A 14 -4.34 -9.76 2.32
C VAL A 14 -4.07 -11.26 2.17
N ARG A 15 -3.83 -11.97 3.27
CA ARG A 15 -3.56 -13.41 3.22
C ARG A 15 -4.73 -14.18 2.66
N GLN A 16 -5.97 -13.81 3.04
CA GLN A 16 -7.18 -14.42 2.54
C GLN A 16 -7.31 -14.25 1.02
N LEU A 17 -7.07 -13.04 0.54
CA LEU A 17 -7.15 -12.74 -0.89
C LEU A 17 -6.00 -13.39 -1.67
N LYS A 18 -4.83 -13.47 -1.07
CA LYS A 18 -3.67 -14.13 -1.69
C LYS A 18 -3.93 -15.62 -1.91
N GLU A 19 -4.56 -16.29 -0.96
CA GLU A 19 -4.95 -17.69 -1.12
C GLU A 19 -5.96 -17.87 -2.26
N LYS A 20 -6.85 -16.91 -2.44
CA LYS A 20 -7.89 -16.99 -3.46
C LYS A 20 -7.39 -16.64 -4.86
N TYR A 21 -6.54 -15.62 -4.97
CA TYR A 21 -6.14 -15.07 -6.27
C TYR A 21 -4.69 -15.33 -6.66
N GLY A 22 -3.85 -15.78 -5.73
CA GLY A 22 -2.44 -16.04 -6.00
C GLY A 22 -1.58 -14.80 -5.80
N GLU A 23 -0.70 -14.51 -6.76
CA GLU A 23 0.22 -13.38 -6.64
C GLU A 23 -0.52 -12.04 -6.77
N LEU A 24 -0.29 -11.15 -5.80
CA LEU A 24 -0.95 -9.86 -5.70
C LEU A 24 0.08 -8.73 -5.64
N ILE A 25 -0.41 -7.51 -5.86
CA ILE A 25 0.40 -6.30 -5.81
C ILE A 25 -0.44 -5.17 -5.23
N PHE A 26 0.17 -4.32 -4.40
CA PHE A 26 -0.43 -3.07 -3.95
C PHE A 26 0.05 -1.92 -4.84
N HIS A 27 -0.85 -1.00 -5.14
CA HIS A 27 -0.51 0.23 -5.87
C HIS A 27 -1.26 1.42 -5.32
N GLN A 28 -0.53 2.47 -4.97
CA GLN A 28 -1.09 3.74 -4.52
C GLN A 28 -0.92 4.75 -5.66
N SER A 29 -1.98 5.01 -6.41
CA SER A 29 -1.91 5.85 -7.60
C SER A 29 -2.54 7.23 -7.42
N GLY A 30 -3.20 7.46 -6.30
CA GLY A 30 -3.83 8.74 -6.01
C GLY A 30 -3.90 9.00 -4.53
N GLY A 31 -4.33 10.21 -4.17
CA GLY A 31 -4.47 10.59 -2.78
C GLY A 31 -3.17 11.07 -2.16
N CYS A 32 -3.23 12.19 -1.46
CA CYS A 32 -2.06 12.78 -0.79
C CYS A 32 -2.27 12.91 0.71
N CYS A 33 -3.31 12.29 1.26
CA CYS A 33 -3.71 12.44 2.65
C CYS A 33 -3.96 11.08 3.30
N ASP A 34 -3.95 11.06 4.63
CA ASP A 34 -4.38 9.89 5.40
C ASP A 34 -5.78 9.48 4.97
N GLY A 35 -6.04 8.19 5.02
CA GLY A 35 -7.32 7.64 4.62
C GLY A 35 -7.44 7.33 3.14
N SER A 36 -6.42 7.63 2.35
CA SER A 36 -6.36 7.21 0.95
C SER A 36 -6.38 5.69 0.85
N SER A 37 -6.99 5.16 -0.21
CA SER A 37 -7.15 3.72 -0.41
C SER A 37 -6.15 3.22 -1.44
N PRO A 38 -5.11 2.47 -1.04
CA PRO A 38 -4.30 1.77 -2.02
C PRO A 38 -5.11 0.64 -2.63
N MET A 39 -4.80 0.30 -3.87
CA MET A 39 -5.46 -0.80 -4.55
C MET A 39 -4.69 -2.09 -4.36
N LEU A 40 -5.41 -3.18 -4.11
CA LEU A 40 -4.85 -4.53 -4.12
C LEU A 40 -5.35 -5.24 -5.38
N LEU A 41 -4.43 -5.63 -6.24
CA LEU A 41 -4.73 -6.20 -7.55
C LEU A 41 -3.96 -7.49 -7.76
N GLU A 42 -4.43 -8.33 -8.67
CA GLU A 42 -3.63 -9.45 -9.15
C GLU A 42 -2.42 -8.90 -9.90
N LYS A 43 -1.27 -9.49 -9.68
CA LYS A 43 -0.01 -9.01 -10.26
C LYS A 43 -0.07 -8.92 -11.79
N GLU A 44 -0.78 -9.84 -12.42
CA GLU A 44 -0.92 -9.88 -13.88
C GLU A 44 -1.79 -8.75 -14.42
N ASP A 45 -2.67 -8.20 -13.58
CA ASP A 45 -3.60 -7.14 -14.00
C ASP A 45 -2.99 -5.74 -13.88
N MET A 46 -1.77 -5.62 -13.36
CA MET A 46 -1.13 -4.34 -13.14
C MET A 46 0.06 -4.16 -14.06
N TYR A 47 0.02 -3.09 -14.86
CA TYR A 47 1.16 -2.68 -15.67
C TYR A 47 2.00 -1.69 -14.88
N LEU A 48 3.21 -2.10 -14.51
CA LEU A 48 4.17 -1.22 -13.84
C LEU A 48 5.04 -0.57 -14.91
N ASP A 49 5.31 0.71 -14.73
CA ASP A 49 6.21 1.43 -15.62
C ASP A 49 7.41 1.99 -14.84
N GLU A 50 8.29 2.68 -15.53
CA GLU A 50 9.51 3.22 -14.93
C GLU A 50 9.22 4.29 -13.87
N SER A 51 8.04 4.89 -13.88
CA SER A 51 7.65 5.90 -12.91
C SER A 51 7.06 5.31 -11.63
N ASP A 52 6.89 4.00 -11.56
CA ASP A 52 6.42 3.35 -10.34
C ASP A 52 7.59 3.03 -9.42
N VAL A 53 7.45 3.38 -8.14
CA VAL A 53 8.49 3.22 -7.13
C VAL A 53 8.09 2.10 -6.17
N LEU A 54 8.98 1.12 -6.00
CA LEU A 54 8.77 0.06 -5.03
C LEU A 54 9.14 0.59 -3.64
N LEU A 55 8.16 0.66 -2.74
CA LEU A 55 8.39 1.10 -1.36
C LEU A 55 8.83 -0.02 -0.43
N GLY A 56 8.45 -1.24 -0.73
CA GLY A 56 8.79 -2.40 0.08
C GLY A 56 7.78 -3.51 -0.11
N GLN A 57 7.76 -4.45 0.81
CA GLN A 57 6.85 -5.59 0.75
C GLN A 57 6.03 -5.69 2.03
N LEU A 58 4.76 -6.06 1.88
CA LEU A 58 3.83 -6.31 2.98
C LEU A 58 3.23 -7.69 2.77
N GLU A 59 3.37 -8.60 3.74
CA GLU A 59 2.89 -9.98 3.64
C GLU A 59 3.38 -10.67 2.37
N GLY A 60 4.62 -10.37 1.96
CA GLY A 60 5.20 -10.93 0.73
C GLY A 60 4.69 -10.30 -0.55
N ILE A 61 3.94 -9.20 -0.45
CA ILE A 61 3.36 -8.50 -1.59
C ILE A 61 4.08 -7.18 -1.79
N ASP A 62 4.52 -6.92 -3.02
CA ASP A 62 5.18 -5.66 -3.36
C ASP A 62 4.19 -4.49 -3.29
N PHE A 63 4.64 -3.39 -2.74
CA PHE A 63 3.86 -2.16 -2.66
C PHE A 63 4.51 -1.09 -3.52
N TYR A 64 3.80 -0.65 -4.54
CA TYR A 64 4.28 0.38 -5.47
C TYR A 64 3.50 1.66 -5.31
N MET A 65 4.18 2.76 -5.63
CA MET A 65 3.58 4.08 -5.63
C MET A 65 4.10 4.82 -6.86
N ASN A 66 3.23 5.59 -7.51
CA ASN A 66 3.65 6.42 -8.64
C ASN A 66 4.69 7.45 -8.16
N LYS A 67 5.64 7.78 -9.01
CA LYS A 67 6.73 8.71 -8.70
C LYS A 67 6.22 10.05 -8.17
N ASP A 68 5.15 10.59 -8.76
CA ASP A 68 4.58 11.86 -8.33
C ASP A 68 3.98 11.77 -6.94
N GLN A 69 3.35 10.64 -6.62
CA GLN A 69 2.85 10.38 -5.27
C GLN A 69 3.99 10.18 -4.29
N TYR A 70 5.06 9.53 -4.70
CA TYR A 70 6.24 9.31 -3.87
C TYR A 70 6.83 10.63 -3.39
N GLU A 71 6.84 11.68 -4.21
CA GLU A 71 7.34 12.99 -3.82
C GLU A 71 6.58 13.56 -2.63
N TYR A 72 5.28 13.27 -2.50
CA TYR A 72 4.50 13.69 -1.33
C TYR A 72 4.78 12.82 -0.10
N TRP A 73 5.03 11.54 -0.28
CA TRP A 73 5.07 10.56 0.80
C TRP A 73 6.48 10.17 1.26
N LYS A 74 7.53 10.59 0.54
CA LYS A 74 8.89 10.09 0.78
C LYS A 74 9.43 10.37 2.19
N HIS A 75 8.92 11.38 2.86
CA HIS A 75 9.33 11.72 4.23
C HIS A 75 8.42 11.11 5.30
N THR A 76 7.56 10.18 4.92
CA THR A 76 6.60 9.58 5.83
C THR A 76 6.77 8.08 5.93
N HIS A 77 6.30 7.54 7.05
CA HIS A 77 6.10 6.11 7.23
C HIS A 77 4.62 5.83 6.99
N LEU A 78 4.31 4.84 6.18
CA LEU A 78 2.93 4.50 5.84
C LEU A 78 2.56 3.18 6.49
N THR A 79 1.36 3.13 7.08
CA THR A 79 0.80 1.90 7.63
C THR A 79 -0.51 1.62 6.91
N ILE A 80 -0.61 0.43 6.33
CA ILE A 80 -1.81 -0.02 5.65
C ILE A 80 -2.73 -0.67 6.66
N ASP A 81 -3.96 -0.19 6.73
CA ASP A 81 -5.00 -0.71 7.59
C ASP A 81 -6.20 -1.06 6.74
N VAL A 82 -7.23 -1.62 7.34
CA VAL A 82 -8.48 -1.96 6.67
C VAL A 82 -9.65 -1.47 7.49
N THR A 83 -10.68 -0.98 6.82
CA THR A 83 -11.92 -0.54 7.45
C THR A 83 -13.09 -0.98 6.59
N GLU A 84 -14.31 -0.88 7.13
CA GLU A 84 -15.51 -1.17 6.36
C GLU A 84 -15.78 -0.04 5.37
N GLY A 85 -16.33 -0.39 4.21
CA GLY A 85 -16.70 0.57 3.20
C GLY A 85 -16.24 0.15 1.81
N ARG A 86 -16.35 1.09 0.87
CA ARG A 86 -15.92 0.89 -0.51
C ARG A 86 -14.54 1.49 -0.73
N GLY A 87 -13.63 0.69 -1.28
CA GLY A 87 -12.32 1.16 -1.67
C GLY A 87 -12.27 1.60 -3.13
N ALA A 88 -11.08 1.58 -3.70
CA ALA A 88 -10.87 1.89 -5.12
C ALA A 88 -11.59 0.87 -6.01
N SER A 89 -12.10 1.33 -7.16
CA SER A 89 -13.05 0.59 -8.00
C SER A 89 -12.66 -0.82 -8.41
N PHE A 90 -11.38 -1.12 -8.51
CA PHE A 90 -10.92 -2.43 -8.98
C PHE A 90 -10.15 -3.22 -7.91
N SER A 91 -10.16 -2.75 -6.68
CA SER A 91 -9.43 -3.41 -5.61
C SER A 91 -10.13 -4.70 -5.18
N LEU A 92 -9.34 -5.74 -4.86
CA LEU A 92 -9.87 -7.09 -4.63
C LEU A 92 -10.66 -7.24 -3.34
N GLU A 93 -10.49 -6.32 -2.37
CA GLU A 93 -11.21 -6.41 -1.09
C GLU A 93 -12.65 -5.88 -1.16
N ILE A 94 -13.04 -5.23 -2.25
CA ILE A 94 -14.37 -4.62 -2.39
C ILE A 94 -15.51 -5.62 -2.16
N PRO A 95 -15.49 -6.83 -2.72
CA PRO A 95 -16.57 -7.79 -2.49
C PRO A 95 -16.73 -8.21 -1.03
N LEU A 96 -15.72 -7.98 -0.20
CA LEU A 96 -15.78 -8.29 1.24
C LEU A 96 -16.42 -7.16 2.05
N GLY A 97 -16.80 -6.05 1.41
CA GLY A 97 -17.34 -4.88 2.11
C GLY A 97 -16.27 -4.13 2.88
N LYS A 98 -15.01 -4.26 2.50
CA LYS A 98 -13.86 -3.65 3.17
C LYS A 98 -13.10 -2.75 2.21
N ARG A 99 -12.28 -1.87 2.77
CA ARG A 99 -11.33 -1.10 1.98
C ARG A 99 -10.02 -0.96 2.75
N PHE A 100 -8.92 -0.93 2.02
CA PHE A 100 -7.63 -0.60 2.61
C PHE A 100 -7.51 0.91 2.73
N ILE A 101 -6.87 1.35 3.80
CA ILE A 101 -6.60 2.77 4.03
C ILE A 101 -5.14 2.93 4.44
N VAL A 102 -4.61 4.12 4.21
CA VAL A 102 -3.24 4.47 4.56
C VAL A 102 -3.25 5.42 5.75
N HIS A 103 -2.46 5.11 6.76
CA HIS A 103 -2.14 6.04 7.85
C HIS A 103 -0.69 6.47 7.68
N SER A 104 -0.42 7.75 7.79
CA SER A 104 0.94 8.26 7.63
C SER A 104 1.44 8.95 8.91
N ARG A 105 2.74 8.92 9.11
CA ARG A 105 3.44 9.72 10.10
C ARG A 105 4.75 10.19 9.51
N LEU A 106 5.29 11.29 10.01
CA LEU A 106 6.60 11.74 9.57
C LEU A 106 7.68 10.75 10.04
N LEU A 107 8.69 10.57 9.22
CA LEU A 107 9.85 9.78 9.59
C LEU A 107 10.60 10.48 10.72
N ASN A 108 11.12 9.71 11.69
CA ASN A 108 11.98 10.26 12.71
C ASN A 108 13.41 10.43 12.18
N GLU A 109 14.31 11.01 13.00
CA GLU A 109 15.68 11.26 12.57
C GLU A 109 16.44 10.00 12.15
N GLU A 110 16.27 8.91 12.91
CA GLU A 110 16.91 7.63 12.57
C GLU A 110 16.45 7.08 11.24
N GLU A 111 15.14 7.15 11.00
CA GLU A 111 14.55 6.66 9.75
C GLU A 111 15.01 7.52 8.57
N ARG A 112 15.04 8.83 8.73
CA ARG A 112 15.50 9.73 7.67
C ARG A 112 16.96 9.48 7.33
N ALA A 113 17.80 9.26 8.33
CA ALA A 113 19.20 8.94 8.11
C ALA A 113 19.36 7.60 7.40
N PHE A 114 18.56 6.59 7.82
CA PHE A 114 18.59 5.26 7.21
C PHE A 114 18.22 5.31 5.71
N PHE A 115 17.17 6.07 5.39
CA PHE A 115 16.68 6.19 4.01
C PHE A 115 17.37 7.30 3.21
N LYS A 116 18.27 8.03 3.83
CA LYS A 116 19.01 9.13 3.21
C LYS A 116 18.09 10.26 2.70
N LEU A 117 17.13 10.61 3.51
CA LEU A 117 16.16 11.67 3.19
C LEU A 117 16.37 12.94 4.02
#